data_eaa4ca47e6a1fca03eb0bccb9f07db39
#
_entry.id   eaa4ca47e6a1fca03eb0bccb9f07db39
#
_cell.length_a   1.000
_cell.length_b   1.000
_cell.length_c   1.000
_cell.angle_alpha   90.00
_cell.angle_beta   90.00
_cell.angle_gamma   90.00
#
_symmetry.space_group_name_H-M   'P 1'
#
loop_
_entity.id
_entity.type
_entity.pdbx_description
1 polymer ?
#
loop_
_entity_poly.entity_id
_entity_poly.type
_entity_poly.pdbx_seq_one_letter_code
_entity_poly.pdbx_strand_id
1 'polypeptide(L)'
;QPTNDSQLSYVAVYPYSTATDAKFSFQVKEDQSAGSNYTQSDLMMASTYPTDAQAPTLMFSHCLSSIVVNLSFAKAPAGNVSVKMVNVSTTVSADLATATFSSSGEANQSVVTAFNGTNSYKAVLPPQTTSMGSTGIEITVGDAAPLSYKFPASCEWKSGIRYAYTLYIAEDGTVSDVKPGTPENPITKRVKKTAFEILESDVQNGAIYDFTLPYQSEFNYDEEGRLSKMIMDITDEEGIHISDIESLTYSKTSIKIIEEVAGSNGYIYQITCNLDENNRITQLVKQYEEDYTHTLQYSYADRYPTQITFTCSEYPEENWIQNNKWENERIINYEVLDQTTMESLESATLKYHANSNSYKYPVSTLPLYEAESMSLAYLPESYFGTKVNVFPIETIIYDTKSRHTYRSTCTIEADEDNYVTKIIDTSIETDEKGNVIGREVGSMTFVYETVVTN
;
A
#
# COMPACT_ATOMS: atom_id res chain seq x y z
N GLN A 1 -33.19 -23.87 0.92
CA GLN A 1 -32.62 -22.86 1.78
C GLN A 1 -31.30 -23.39 2.33
N PRO A 2 -30.14 -22.82 2.04
CA PRO A 2 -28.93 -23.19 2.75
C PRO A 2 -29.06 -22.66 4.17
N THR A 3 -29.00 -23.55 5.11
CA THR A 3 -28.84 -23.22 6.52
C THR A 3 -27.38 -22.94 6.79
N ASN A 4 -27.13 -21.76 7.33
CA ASN A 4 -25.97 -21.33 8.11
C ASN A 4 -24.67 -20.94 7.42
N ASP A 5 -24.30 -19.69 7.68
CA ASP A 5 -22.96 -19.15 8.00
C ASP A 5 -21.75 -19.43 7.10
N SER A 6 -21.91 -19.86 5.88
CA SER A 6 -20.86 -19.74 4.88
C SER A 6 -21.00 -18.37 4.18
N GLN A 7 -20.23 -17.38 4.59
CA GLN A 7 -20.07 -16.15 3.83
C GLN A 7 -19.67 -16.54 2.40
N LEU A 8 -20.52 -16.17 1.42
CA LEU A 8 -20.21 -16.36 0.02
C LEU A 8 -19.01 -15.46 -0.33
N SER A 9 -17.94 -16.05 -0.82
CA SER A 9 -16.83 -15.29 -1.39
C SER A 9 -17.01 -15.20 -2.90
N TYR A 10 -16.78 -14.01 -3.45
CA TYR A 10 -16.74 -13.80 -4.90
C TYR A 10 -15.29 -13.64 -5.31
N VAL A 11 -14.90 -14.38 -6.33
CA VAL A 11 -13.61 -14.24 -6.99
C VAL A 11 -13.86 -13.91 -8.45
N ALA A 12 -13.24 -12.86 -8.94
CA ALA A 12 -13.32 -12.44 -10.34
C ALA A 12 -11.93 -12.37 -10.95
N VAL A 13 -11.85 -12.68 -12.24
CA VAL A 13 -10.60 -12.55 -13.01
C VAL A 13 -10.82 -11.72 -14.26
N TYR A 14 -9.79 -10.99 -14.64
CA TYR A 14 -9.71 -10.28 -15.90
C TYR A 14 -8.39 -10.64 -16.59
N PRO A 15 -8.35 -10.84 -17.91
CA PRO A 15 -9.49 -10.87 -18.85
C PRO A 15 -10.43 -12.05 -18.57
N TYR A 16 -11.67 -11.94 -19.07
CA TYR A 16 -12.68 -12.97 -18.87
C TYR A 16 -12.15 -14.35 -19.27
N SER A 17 -12.31 -15.33 -18.38
CA SER A 17 -11.95 -16.72 -18.59
C SER A 17 -13.21 -17.61 -18.45
N THR A 18 -13.30 -18.63 -19.29
CA THR A 18 -14.33 -19.66 -19.19
C THR A 18 -14.00 -20.75 -18.16
N ALA A 19 -12.96 -20.52 -17.34
CA ALA A 19 -12.60 -21.47 -16.29
C ALA A 19 -13.75 -21.66 -15.31
N THR A 20 -14.14 -22.92 -15.10
CA THR A 20 -15.19 -23.32 -14.16
C THR A 20 -14.62 -23.70 -12.79
N ASP A 21 -13.31 -23.87 -12.72
CA ASP A 21 -12.59 -24.32 -11.53
C ASP A 21 -11.73 -23.20 -10.95
N ALA A 22 -11.46 -23.27 -9.65
CA ALA A 22 -10.55 -22.35 -8.98
C ALA A 22 -9.11 -22.41 -9.55
N LYS A 23 -8.76 -23.51 -10.21
CA LYS A 23 -7.46 -23.69 -10.89
C LYS A 23 -7.66 -23.68 -12.41
N PHE A 24 -6.89 -22.84 -13.08
CA PHE A 24 -6.92 -22.75 -14.54
C PHE A 24 -5.55 -22.38 -15.12
N SER A 25 -5.42 -22.59 -16.42
CA SER A 25 -4.25 -22.16 -17.17
C SER A 25 -4.59 -20.91 -17.98
N PHE A 26 -3.69 -19.92 -17.93
CA PHE A 26 -3.82 -18.69 -18.68
C PHE A 26 -2.56 -18.48 -19.52
N GLN A 27 -2.72 -18.05 -20.77
CA GLN A 27 -1.60 -17.80 -21.68
C GLN A 27 -1.57 -16.33 -22.06
N VAL A 28 -0.44 -15.66 -21.83
CA VAL A 28 -0.21 -14.31 -22.34
C VAL A 28 -0.02 -14.34 -23.86
N LYS A 29 -0.39 -13.24 -24.52
CA LYS A 29 -0.22 -13.11 -25.97
C LYS A 29 1.26 -13.03 -26.34
N GLU A 30 1.66 -13.75 -27.38
CA GLU A 30 3.04 -13.73 -27.90
C GLU A 30 3.39 -12.39 -28.57
N ASP A 31 2.40 -11.70 -29.14
CA ASP A 31 2.54 -10.34 -29.64
C ASP A 31 1.69 -9.38 -28.82
N GLN A 32 2.31 -8.72 -27.86
CA GLN A 32 1.65 -7.73 -27.01
C GLN A 32 1.69 -6.32 -27.60
N SER A 33 2.37 -6.12 -28.74
CA SER A 33 2.42 -4.84 -29.45
C SER A 33 1.14 -4.54 -30.22
N ALA A 34 0.33 -5.54 -30.53
CA ALA A 34 -0.83 -5.43 -31.39
C ALA A 34 -2.12 -5.16 -30.61
N GLY A 35 -2.80 -4.06 -30.94
CA GLY A 35 -4.14 -3.71 -30.44
C GLY A 35 -4.23 -3.73 -28.91
N SER A 36 -5.15 -4.53 -28.38
CA SER A 36 -5.37 -4.69 -26.92
C SER A 36 -4.62 -5.91 -26.32
N ASN A 37 -3.69 -6.53 -27.05
CA ASN A 37 -3.04 -7.76 -26.60
C ASN A 37 -2.28 -7.60 -25.30
N TYR A 38 -1.66 -6.45 -25.04
CA TYR A 38 -1.01 -6.16 -23.76
C TYR A 38 -2.00 -6.24 -22.61
N THR A 39 -3.11 -5.52 -22.69
CA THR A 39 -4.15 -5.52 -21.64
C THR A 39 -4.86 -6.86 -21.53
N GLN A 40 -5.00 -7.61 -22.63
CA GLN A 40 -5.55 -8.97 -22.60
C GLN A 40 -4.57 -10.01 -22.04
N SER A 41 -3.28 -9.69 -21.96
CA SER A 41 -2.26 -10.51 -21.31
C SER A 41 -2.15 -10.24 -19.81
N ASP A 42 -2.70 -9.15 -19.33
CA ASP A 42 -2.61 -8.72 -17.96
C ASP A 42 -3.70 -9.40 -17.12
N LEU A 43 -3.33 -10.58 -16.57
CA LEU A 43 -4.20 -11.31 -15.68
C LEU A 43 -4.33 -10.57 -14.36
N MET A 44 -5.55 -10.19 -14.02
CA MET A 44 -5.90 -9.53 -12.76
C MET A 44 -6.92 -10.37 -12.00
N MET A 45 -6.88 -10.31 -10.69
CA MET A 45 -7.82 -10.99 -9.80
C MET A 45 -8.40 -10.00 -8.78
N ALA A 46 -9.68 -10.16 -8.49
CA ALA A 46 -10.36 -9.54 -7.37
C ALA A 46 -11.04 -10.60 -6.53
N SER A 47 -11.04 -10.43 -5.20
CA SER A 47 -11.84 -11.25 -4.29
C SER A 47 -12.55 -10.36 -3.28
N THR A 48 -13.79 -10.70 -2.94
CA THR A 48 -14.58 -9.97 -1.94
C THR A 48 -15.55 -10.90 -1.21
N TYR A 49 -15.89 -10.50 0.01
CA TYR A 49 -16.92 -11.12 0.83
C TYR A 49 -18.04 -10.11 1.00
N PRO A 50 -19.11 -10.17 0.21
CA PRO A 50 -20.21 -9.24 0.38
C PRO A 50 -20.88 -9.49 1.74
N THR A 51 -21.13 -8.41 2.43
CA THR A 51 -21.71 -8.42 3.77
C THR A 51 -23.22 -8.23 3.75
N ASP A 52 -23.79 -7.72 2.64
CA ASP A 52 -25.20 -7.44 2.47
C ASP A 52 -25.69 -7.68 1.03
N ALA A 53 -26.99 -7.51 0.79
CA ALA A 53 -27.68 -7.74 -0.49
C ALA A 53 -27.30 -6.76 -1.62
N GLN A 54 -26.32 -5.89 -1.43
CA GLN A 54 -25.83 -4.98 -2.46
C GLN A 54 -24.79 -5.65 -3.35
N ALA A 55 -24.67 -5.18 -4.58
CA ALA A 55 -23.68 -5.67 -5.52
C ALA A 55 -22.25 -5.41 -4.98
N PRO A 56 -21.40 -6.44 -4.87
CA PRO A 56 -20.05 -6.26 -4.33
C PRO A 56 -19.19 -5.38 -5.25
N THR A 57 -18.39 -4.49 -4.67
CA THR A 57 -17.32 -3.80 -5.39
C THR A 57 -16.13 -4.75 -5.52
N LEU A 58 -15.63 -4.92 -6.75
CA LEU A 58 -14.50 -5.78 -7.06
C LEU A 58 -13.26 -4.94 -7.37
N MET A 59 -12.23 -5.10 -6.55
CA MET A 59 -10.92 -4.45 -6.73
C MET A 59 -9.95 -5.45 -7.33
N PHE A 60 -9.43 -5.14 -8.52
CA PHE A 60 -8.54 -6.02 -9.25
C PHE A 60 -7.06 -5.70 -8.98
N SER A 61 -6.29 -6.75 -8.72
CA SER A 61 -4.83 -6.68 -8.58
C SER A 61 -4.15 -7.45 -9.71
N HIS A 62 -3.02 -6.93 -10.19
CA HIS A 62 -2.20 -7.61 -11.19
C HIS A 62 -1.60 -8.91 -10.63
N CYS A 63 -1.72 -10.00 -11.37
CA CYS A 63 -1.27 -11.33 -10.95
C CYS A 63 0.02 -11.77 -11.64
N LEU A 64 0.50 -11.01 -12.62
CA LEU A 64 1.69 -11.34 -13.40
C LEU A 64 2.81 -10.33 -13.15
N SER A 65 3.98 -10.63 -13.70
CA SER A 65 5.15 -9.74 -13.66
C SER A 65 5.08 -8.74 -14.82
N SER A 66 5.26 -7.45 -14.55
CA SER A 66 5.40 -6.42 -15.58
C SER A 66 6.88 -6.20 -15.89
N ILE A 67 7.28 -6.30 -17.14
CA ILE A 67 8.65 -6.07 -17.59
C ILE A 67 8.69 -4.82 -18.45
N VAL A 68 9.58 -3.88 -18.13
CA VAL A 68 9.84 -2.67 -18.90
C VAL A 68 11.27 -2.69 -19.41
N VAL A 69 11.47 -2.35 -20.68
CA VAL A 69 12.77 -2.23 -21.31
C VAL A 69 12.92 -0.81 -21.84
N ASN A 70 13.84 -0.06 -21.26
CA ASN A 70 14.22 1.28 -21.70
C ASN A 70 15.51 1.22 -22.50
N LEU A 71 15.53 1.84 -23.65
CA LEU A 71 16.69 1.81 -24.53
C LEU A 71 17.34 3.19 -24.63
N SER A 72 18.66 3.22 -24.56
CA SER A 72 19.49 4.38 -24.87
C SER A 72 20.45 4.02 -25.99
N PHE A 73 20.52 4.86 -27.01
CA PHE A 73 21.34 4.60 -28.20
C PHE A 73 22.49 5.61 -28.27
N ALA A 74 23.71 5.13 -28.56
CA ALA A 74 24.87 6.00 -28.89
C ALA A 74 24.58 6.85 -30.12
N LYS A 75 23.80 6.34 -31.07
CA LYS A 75 23.35 7.01 -32.29
C LYS A 75 21.88 6.74 -32.51
N ALA A 76 21.13 7.75 -32.89
CA ALA A 76 19.69 7.59 -33.17
C ALA A 76 19.43 6.39 -34.12
N PRO A 77 18.48 5.51 -33.78
CA PRO A 77 18.18 4.33 -34.58
C PRO A 77 17.71 4.72 -35.98
N ALA A 78 18.23 4.02 -37.01
CA ALA A 78 17.93 4.31 -38.42
C ALA A 78 16.58 3.73 -38.89
N GLY A 79 15.77 3.15 -38.02
CA GLY A 79 14.49 2.52 -38.35
C GLY A 79 13.63 2.26 -37.14
N ASN A 80 12.49 1.60 -37.35
CA ASN A 80 11.61 1.21 -36.26
C ASN A 80 12.35 0.25 -35.32
N VAL A 81 12.17 0.48 -34.03
CA VAL A 81 12.73 -0.37 -33.00
C VAL A 81 11.65 -1.32 -32.49
N SER A 82 11.97 -2.60 -32.41
CA SER A 82 11.14 -3.60 -31.74
C SER A 82 11.95 -4.33 -30.68
N VAL A 83 11.27 -4.71 -29.60
CA VAL A 83 11.86 -5.43 -28.49
C VAL A 83 11.10 -6.73 -28.25
N LYS A 84 11.81 -7.81 -28.01
CA LYS A 84 11.24 -9.11 -27.64
C LYS A 84 11.85 -9.61 -26.34
N MET A 85 11.00 -10.11 -25.48
CA MET A 85 11.42 -11.01 -24.40
C MET A 85 11.56 -12.41 -24.99
N VAL A 86 12.68 -13.07 -24.77
CA VAL A 86 12.96 -14.41 -25.31
C VAL A 86 13.38 -15.38 -24.21
N ASN A 87 13.24 -16.67 -24.49
CA ASN A 87 13.48 -17.74 -23.51
C ASN A 87 12.62 -17.55 -22.23
N VAL A 88 11.36 -17.22 -22.43
CA VAL A 88 10.38 -17.02 -21.35
C VAL A 88 9.25 -18.05 -21.43
N SER A 89 8.64 -18.36 -20.32
CA SER A 89 7.34 -19.04 -20.29
C SER A 89 6.23 -18.03 -20.53
N THR A 90 5.23 -18.42 -21.32
CA THR A 90 4.04 -17.59 -21.62
C THR A 90 2.77 -18.11 -20.95
N THR A 91 2.85 -19.25 -20.28
CA THR A 91 1.70 -19.90 -19.63
C THR A 91 1.79 -19.79 -18.12
N VAL A 92 0.68 -19.44 -17.52
CA VAL A 92 0.47 -19.33 -16.06
C VAL A 92 -0.42 -20.47 -15.60
N SER A 93 -0.04 -21.13 -14.51
CA SER A 93 -0.95 -21.90 -13.67
C SER A 93 -1.46 -20.99 -12.55
N ALA A 94 -2.76 -20.75 -12.53
CA ALA A 94 -3.44 -19.92 -11.56
C ALA A 94 -4.25 -20.76 -10.60
N ASP A 95 -4.12 -20.51 -9.30
CA ASP A 95 -4.97 -21.06 -8.25
C ASP A 95 -5.64 -19.89 -7.52
N LEU A 96 -6.92 -19.70 -7.81
CA LEU A 96 -7.71 -18.59 -7.25
C LEU A 96 -8.05 -18.78 -5.79
N ALA A 97 -8.06 -20.03 -5.30
CA ALA A 97 -8.35 -20.30 -3.90
C ALA A 97 -7.23 -19.86 -2.96
N THR A 98 -5.99 -19.93 -3.44
CA THR A 98 -4.78 -19.54 -2.70
C THR A 98 -4.15 -18.25 -3.22
N ALA A 99 -4.71 -17.64 -4.27
CA ALA A 99 -4.16 -16.48 -4.97
C ALA A 99 -2.69 -16.70 -5.41
N THR A 100 -2.36 -17.94 -5.86
CA THR A 100 -1.01 -18.27 -6.31
C THR A 100 -0.95 -18.34 -7.84
N PHE A 101 0.11 -17.74 -8.39
CA PHE A 101 0.36 -17.67 -9.83
C PHE A 101 1.81 -18.08 -10.09
N SER A 102 2.00 -19.05 -10.94
CA SER A 102 3.34 -19.54 -11.30
C SER A 102 3.43 -19.85 -12.78
N SER A 103 4.62 -19.75 -13.35
CA SER A 103 4.82 -20.19 -14.72
C SER A 103 4.59 -21.70 -14.84
N SER A 104 3.95 -22.10 -15.93
CA SER A 104 3.82 -23.50 -16.33
C SER A 104 4.32 -23.66 -17.76
N GLY A 105 4.98 -24.78 -18.04
CA GLY A 105 5.59 -25.03 -19.33
C GLY A 105 7.07 -24.60 -19.40
N GLU A 106 7.66 -24.79 -20.57
CA GLU A 106 9.07 -24.51 -20.81
C GLU A 106 9.31 -23.03 -21.09
N ALA A 107 10.45 -22.50 -20.61
CA ALA A 107 10.89 -21.14 -20.87
C ALA A 107 11.66 -21.08 -22.23
N ASN A 108 10.95 -21.36 -23.33
CA ASN A 108 11.51 -21.36 -24.68
C ASN A 108 10.68 -20.52 -25.67
N GLN A 109 9.74 -19.73 -25.14
CA GLN A 109 8.87 -18.87 -25.93
C GLN A 109 9.45 -17.46 -26.07
N SER A 110 8.83 -16.67 -26.92
CA SER A 110 9.15 -15.25 -27.05
C SER A 110 7.88 -14.40 -27.04
N VAL A 111 8.02 -13.18 -26.53
CA VAL A 111 6.94 -12.19 -26.46
C VAL A 111 7.42 -10.88 -27.06
N VAL A 112 6.72 -10.40 -28.11
CA VAL A 112 6.91 -9.06 -28.64
C VAL A 112 6.29 -8.06 -27.69
N THR A 113 7.08 -7.10 -27.22
CA THR A 113 6.66 -6.13 -26.23
C THR A 113 5.78 -5.02 -26.82
N ALA A 114 4.89 -4.48 -26.02
CA ALA A 114 4.11 -3.30 -26.36
C ALA A 114 4.97 -2.03 -26.25
N PHE A 115 4.66 -1.02 -27.08
CA PHE A 115 5.26 0.30 -26.99
C PHE A 115 4.75 1.01 -25.73
N ASN A 116 5.67 1.63 -24.97
CA ASN A 116 5.39 2.30 -23.69
C ASN A 116 5.85 3.77 -23.67
N GLY A 117 6.21 4.34 -24.80
CA GLY A 117 6.75 5.70 -24.93
C GLY A 117 8.11 5.69 -25.64
N THR A 118 8.71 6.85 -25.81
CA THR A 118 9.97 6.98 -26.59
C THR A 118 11.05 6.06 -26.03
N ASN A 119 11.50 5.11 -26.86
CA ASN A 119 12.51 4.10 -26.52
C ASN A 119 12.16 3.23 -25.29
N SER A 120 10.90 3.15 -24.92
CA SER A 120 10.41 2.33 -23.82
C SER A 120 9.42 1.30 -24.32
N TYR A 121 9.53 0.08 -23.82
CA TYR A 121 8.76 -1.09 -24.24
C TYR A 121 8.33 -1.86 -23.01
N LYS A 122 7.17 -2.52 -23.05
CA LYS A 122 6.64 -3.26 -21.90
C LYS A 122 6.03 -4.60 -22.31
N ALA A 123 6.13 -5.56 -21.40
CA ALA A 123 5.45 -6.85 -21.52
C ALA A 123 4.91 -7.30 -20.17
N VAL A 124 3.86 -8.12 -20.19
CA VAL A 124 3.36 -8.84 -19.02
C VAL A 124 3.72 -10.31 -19.22
N LEU A 125 4.37 -10.91 -18.23
CA LEU A 125 4.88 -12.29 -18.27
C LEU A 125 4.50 -13.04 -16.98
N PRO A 126 4.36 -14.37 -17.05
CA PRO A 126 4.20 -15.20 -15.86
C PRO A 126 5.33 -14.98 -14.87
N PRO A 127 5.06 -15.06 -13.55
CA PRO A 127 6.11 -15.14 -12.55
C PRO A 127 7.06 -16.31 -12.85
N GLN A 128 8.35 -16.04 -13.02
CA GLN A 128 9.36 -17.03 -13.41
C GLN A 128 10.76 -16.58 -13.05
N THR A 129 11.72 -17.53 -13.06
CA THR A 129 13.12 -17.24 -12.82
C THR A 129 13.89 -17.22 -14.15
N THR A 130 14.63 -16.15 -14.39
CA THR A 130 15.56 -16.04 -15.51
C THR A 130 16.90 -16.70 -15.15
N SER A 131 17.60 -17.24 -16.14
CA SER A 131 18.89 -17.87 -15.92
C SER A 131 20.04 -16.92 -16.25
N MET A 132 21.08 -16.90 -15.41
CA MET A 132 22.31 -16.17 -15.68
C MET A 132 22.93 -16.62 -17.02
N GLY A 133 23.38 -15.65 -17.84
CA GLY A 133 24.01 -15.88 -19.13
C GLY A 133 23.03 -16.23 -20.26
N SER A 134 21.75 -16.45 -19.97
CA SER A 134 20.72 -16.66 -21.02
C SER A 134 20.40 -15.37 -21.75
N THR A 135 20.17 -15.43 -23.06
CA THR A 135 19.58 -14.31 -23.80
C THR A 135 18.16 -14.11 -23.32
N GLY A 136 17.84 -12.91 -22.83
CA GLY A 136 16.52 -12.60 -22.29
C GLY A 136 15.79 -11.52 -23.07
N ILE A 137 16.54 -10.63 -23.76
CA ILE A 137 15.95 -9.52 -24.51
C ILE A 137 16.63 -9.47 -25.88
N GLU A 138 15.82 -9.36 -26.93
CA GLU A 138 16.27 -9.09 -28.29
C GLU A 138 15.74 -7.75 -28.78
N ILE A 139 16.61 -6.95 -29.37
CA ILE A 139 16.31 -5.61 -29.88
C ILE A 139 16.59 -5.61 -31.38
N THR A 140 15.59 -5.27 -32.18
CA THR A 140 15.73 -5.14 -33.64
C THR A 140 15.51 -3.70 -34.06
N VAL A 141 16.39 -3.16 -34.90
CA VAL A 141 16.32 -1.81 -35.47
C VAL A 141 16.15 -1.94 -36.98
N GLY A 142 14.99 -1.55 -37.50
CA GLY A 142 14.65 -1.74 -38.93
C GLY A 142 14.70 -3.19 -39.34
N ASP A 143 15.43 -3.47 -40.44
CA ASP A 143 15.62 -4.83 -40.98
C ASP A 143 16.96 -5.47 -40.51
N ALA A 144 17.63 -4.89 -39.53
CA ALA A 144 18.90 -5.42 -39.03
C ALA A 144 18.74 -6.73 -38.24
N ALA A 145 19.81 -7.48 -38.10
CA ALA A 145 19.83 -8.66 -37.23
C ALA A 145 19.57 -8.24 -35.78
N PRO A 146 18.83 -9.05 -34.99
CA PRO A 146 18.57 -8.76 -33.60
C PRO A 146 19.84 -8.64 -32.77
N LEU A 147 19.92 -7.61 -31.96
CA LEU A 147 20.88 -7.43 -30.90
C LEU A 147 20.41 -8.18 -29.67
N SER A 148 21.27 -8.88 -28.97
CA SER A 148 20.92 -9.73 -27.84
C SER A 148 21.49 -9.19 -26.54
N TYR A 149 20.61 -9.09 -25.52
CA TYR A 149 21.03 -8.86 -24.14
C TYR A 149 20.93 -10.15 -23.34
N LYS A 150 22.00 -10.49 -22.62
CA LYS A 150 22.06 -11.64 -21.72
C LYS A 150 21.98 -11.21 -20.29
N PHE A 151 21.16 -11.89 -19.48
CA PHE A 151 21.06 -11.60 -18.06
C PHE A 151 22.39 -11.85 -17.35
N PRO A 152 22.96 -10.84 -16.65
CA PRO A 152 24.25 -11.00 -15.95
C PRO A 152 24.11 -11.85 -14.68
N ALA A 153 22.90 -11.97 -14.14
CA ALA A 153 22.56 -12.80 -12.99
C ALA A 153 21.17 -13.40 -13.18
N SER A 154 20.85 -14.46 -12.44
CA SER A 154 19.48 -14.94 -12.35
C SER A 154 18.61 -13.93 -11.59
N CYS A 155 17.40 -13.72 -12.07
CA CYS A 155 16.41 -12.85 -11.43
C CYS A 155 15.08 -13.59 -11.32
N GLU A 156 14.45 -13.54 -10.16
CA GLU A 156 13.10 -14.07 -9.95
C GLU A 156 12.09 -12.96 -10.22
N TRP A 157 11.31 -13.12 -11.29
CA TRP A 157 10.16 -12.25 -11.55
C TRP A 157 8.95 -12.74 -10.76
N LYS A 158 8.42 -11.88 -9.90
CA LYS A 158 7.32 -12.19 -8.97
C LYS A 158 5.99 -11.62 -9.46
N SER A 159 4.90 -12.25 -9.04
CA SER A 159 3.53 -11.80 -9.26
C SER A 159 3.33 -10.37 -8.74
N GLY A 160 2.67 -9.51 -9.53
CA GLY A 160 2.35 -8.13 -9.18
C GLY A 160 3.55 -7.17 -9.13
N ILE A 161 4.75 -7.63 -9.52
CA ILE A 161 5.97 -6.81 -9.46
C ILE A 161 6.37 -6.36 -10.86
N ARG A 162 6.80 -5.10 -10.96
CA ARG A 162 7.37 -4.51 -12.17
C ARG A 162 8.90 -4.57 -12.10
N TYR A 163 9.51 -4.97 -13.22
CA TYR A 163 10.95 -5.03 -13.42
C TYR A 163 11.33 -4.16 -14.61
N ALA A 164 12.36 -3.32 -14.50
CA ALA A 164 12.84 -2.52 -15.59
C ALA A 164 14.29 -2.83 -15.93
N TYR A 165 14.58 -2.83 -17.21
CA TYR A 165 15.90 -2.98 -17.78
C TYR A 165 16.21 -1.73 -18.57
N THR A 166 17.30 -1.03 -18.22
CA THR A 166 17.81 0.10 -19.00
C THR A 166 19.03 -0.38 -19.74
N LEU A 167 18.92 -0.43 -21.07
CA LEU A 167 19.97 -0.99 -21.94
C LEU A 167 20.56 0.13 -22.82
N TYR A 168 21.88 0.13 -22.92
CA TYR A 168 22.63 1.00 -23.80
C TYR A 168 23.09 0.23 -25.03
N ILE A 169 22.80 0.76 -26.21
CA ILE A 169 23.20 0.21 -27.49
C ILE A 169 24.33 1.09 -28.06
N ALA A 170 25.53 0.54 -28.11
CA ALA A 170 26.71 1.21 -28.65
C ALA A 170 26.64 1.29 -30.18
N GLU A 171 27.50 2.12 -30.81
CA GLU A 171 27.56 2.27 -32.28
C GLU A 171 27.90 0.98 -33.00
N ASP A 172 28.67 0.08 -32.38
CA ASP A 172 29.03 -1.23 -32.89
C ASP A 172 27.95 -2.30 -32.71
N GLY A 173 26.80 -1.92 -32.15
CA GLY A 173 25.69 -2.81 -31.82
C GLY A 173 25.85 -3.60 -30.53
N THR A 174 26.89 -3.35 -29.74
CA THR A 174 27.03 -3.98 -28.43
C THR A 174 25.92 -3.47 -27.51
N VAL A 175 25.19 -4.41 -26.88
CA VAL A 175 24.18 -4.10 -25.85
C VAL A 175 24.83 -4.29 -24.49
N SER A 176 24.86 -3.23 -23.71
CA SER A 176 25.38 -3.25 -22.35
C SER A 176 24.33 -2.82 -21.36
N ASP A 177 24.53 -3.27 -20.15
CA ASP A 177 23.74 -2.92 -19.00
C ASP A 177 24.28 -1.64 -18.37
N VAL A 178 23.52 -0.60 -18.32
CA VAL A 178 23.95 0.62 -17.61
C VAL A 178 23.86 0.41 -16.08
N LYS A 179 23.08 -0.56 -15.65
CA LYS A 179 23.05 -1.30 -14.35
C LYS A 179 22.11 -2.48 -14.52
N PRO A 180 22.48 -3.72 -14.11
CA PRO A 180 21.51 -4.81 -14.11
C PRO A 180 20.27 -4.32 -13.42
N GLY A 181 19.10 -4.59 -14.03
CA GLY A 181 17.84 -4.34 -13.39
C GLY A 181 17.83 -5.00 -12.02
N THR A 182 18.30 -4.29 -11.01
CA THR A 182 17.67 -4.47 -9.72
C THR A 182 16.18 -4.34 -10.01
N PRO A 183 15.27 -5.18 -9.39
CA PRO A 183 13.86 -4.83 -9.38
C PRO A 183 13.87 -3.32 -9.16
N GLU A 184 13.47 -2.57 -10.22
CA GLU A 184 13.51 -1.12 -10.10
C GLU A 184 12.87 -0.87 -8.77
N ASN A 185 13.62 -0.26 -7.90
CA ASN A 185 13.05 0.46 -6.79
C ASN A 185 11.85 1.14 -7.43
N PRO A 186 10.64 0.60 -7.26
CA PRO A 186 9.49 0.93 -8.09
C PRO A 186 9.45 2.43 -8.09
N ILE A 187 9.18 3.07 -9.22
CA ILE A 187 9.12 4.52 -9.31
C ILE A 187 8.70 4.99 -7.92
N THR A 188 9.66 5.46 -7.14
CA THR A 188 9.39 5.68 -5.72
C THR A 188 8.56 6.93 -5.71
N LYS A 189 7.26 6.77 -5.70
CA LYS A 189 6.34 7.87 -5.53
C LYS A 189 6.21 8.09 -4.04
N ARG A 190 6.21 9.34 -3.64
CA ARG A 190 5.88 9.73 -2.28
C ARG A 190 4.67 10.65 -2.30
N VAL A 191 3.91 10.64 -1.24
CA VAL A 191 2.72 11.46 -1.13
C VAL A 191 3.10 12.93 -1.17
N LYS A 192 2.46 13.70 -2.04
CA LYS A 192 2.60 15.15 -2.13
C LYS A 192 1.45 15.87 -1.46
N LYS A 193 0.25 15.34 -1.63
CA LYS A 193 -0.96 15.89 -1.04
C LYS A 193 -1.93 14.76 -0.70
N THR A 194 -2.75 15.01 0.31
CA THR A 194 -3.95 14.22 0.60
C THR A 194 -5.15 15.15 0.76
N ALA A 195 -6.34 14.62 0.53
CA ALA A 195 -7.57 15.28 0.89
C ALA A 195 -8.55 14.26 1.46
N PHE A 196 -9.20 14.61 2.55
CA PHE A 196 -10.28 13.85 3.14
C PHE A 196 -11.59 14.60 2.97
N GLU A 197 -12.63 13.90 2.55
CA GLU A 197 -13.97 14.43 2.32
C GLU A 197 -15.00 13.49 2.94
N ILE A 198 -16.03 14.05 3.56
CA ILE A 198 -17.22 13.30 3.97
C ILE A 198 -18.18 13.29 2.78
N LEU A 199 -18.52 12.10 2.29
CA LEU A 199 -19.43 11.93 1.16
C LEU A 199 -20.87 11.79 1.60
N GLU A 200 -21.12 11.06 2.69
CA GLU A 200 -22.42 10.83 3.30
C GLU A 200 -22.25 10.75 4.82
N SER A 201 -23.16 11.34 5.58
CA SER A 201 -23.20 11.18 7.03
C SER A 201 -24.67 11.13 7.48
N ASP A 202 -25.03 10.07 8.21
CA ASP A 202 -26.32 9.90 8.89
C ASP A 202 -26.01 9.44 10.32
N VAL A 203 -25.70 10.41 11.16
CA VAL A 203 -25.31 10.18 12.55
C VAL A 203 -26.42 10.63 13.46
N GLN A 204 -27.07 9.67 14.13
CA GLN A 204 -28.08 9.95 15.13
C GLN A 204 -27.42 10.04 16.50
N ASN A 205 -27.52 11.22 17.12
CA ASN A 205 -27.06 11.50 18.50
C ASN A 205 -25.52 11.50 18.73
N GLY A 206 -24.72 11.86 17.73
CA GLY A 206 -23.29 12.09 17.91
C GLY A 206 -22.48 10.84 18.27
N ALA A 207 -22.90 9.70 17.76
CA ALA A 207 -22.41 8.42 18.19
C ALA A 207 -21.23 7.86 17.35
N ILE A 208 -20.96 8.33 16.15
CA ILE A 208 -19.77 7.90 15.42
C ILE A 208 -18.56 8.69 15.94
N TYR A 209 -17.43 8.00 16.15
CA TYR A 209 -16.13 8.54 16.54
C TYR A 209 -15.87 9.89 15.87
N ASP A 210 -15.38 10.85 16.65
CA ASP A 210 -15.09 12.22 16.25
C ASP A 210 -14.60 12.33 14.82
N PHE A 211 -15.53 12.65 13.91
CA PHE A 211 -15.19 12.74 12.53
C PHE A 211 -14.37 13.97 12.29
N THR A 212 -13.22 13.68 11.80
CA THR A 212 -12.33 14.66 11.23
C THR A 212 -13.11 15.49 10.23
N LEU A 213 -13.19 16.78 10.48
CA LEU A 213 -13.63 17.75 9.50
C LEU A 213 -12.89 17.53 8.17
N PRO A 214 -13.48 17.83 7.01
CA PRO A 214 -12.78 17.75 5.74
C PRO A 214 -11.46 18.50 5.82
N TYR A 215 -10.38 17.85 5.41
CA TYR A 215 -9.04 18.44 5.45
C TYR A 215 -8.23 18.15 4.19
N GLN A 216 -7.23 18.98 3.96
CA GLN A 216 -6.21 18.74 2.95
C GLN A 216 -4.85 18.80 3.62
N SER A 217 -3.93 17.95 3.20
CA SER A 217 -2.56 17.97 3.70
C SER A 217 -1.56 18.08 2.56
N GLU A 218 -0.49 18.85 2.81
CA GLU A 218 0.67 18.94 1.93
C GLU A 218 1.91 18.39 2.64
N PHE A 219 2.74 17.65 1.90
CA PHE A 219 3.92 16.97 2.42
C PHE A 219 5.19 17.52 1.78
N ASN A 220 6.19 17.84 2.61
CA ASN A 220 7.53 18.21 2.19
C ASN A 220 8.54 17.19 2.74
N TYR A 221 9.63 17.01 2.01
CA TYR A 221 10.64 16.02 2.32
C TYR A 221 12.03 16.65 2.35
N ASP A 222 12.92 16.08 3.17
CA ASP A 222 14.32 16.48 3.25
C ASP A 222 15.15 15.92 2.07
N GLU A 223 16.45 16.22 2.06
CA GLU A 223 17.37 15.77 1.01
C GLU A 223 17.55 14.25 0.99
N GLU A 224 17.33 13.56 2.11
CA GLU A 224 17.35 12.11 2.24
C GLU A 224 15.99 11.47 1.85
N GLY A 225 15.00 12.27 1.50
CA GLY A 225 13.67 11.80 1.08
C GLY A 225 12.74 11.44 2.24
N ARG A 226 13.07 11.79 3.49
CA ARG A 226 12.24 11.58 4.67
C ARG A 226 11.25 12.74 4.83
N LEU A 227 10.06 12.46 5.37
CA LEU A 227 9.06 13.48 5.66
C LEU A 227 9.65 14.55 6.60
N SER A 228 9.75 15.79 6.15
CA SER A 228 10.29 16.89 6.94
C SER A 228 9.25 17.88 7.44
N LYS A 229 8.10 17.94 6.74
CA LYS A 229 7.00 18.83 7.10
C LYS A 229 5.69 18.33 6.55
N MET A 230 4.64 18.40 7.36
CA MET A 230 3.25 18.24 6.95
C MET A 230 2.51 19.53 7.30
N ILE A 231 1.64 19.98 6.41
CA ILE A 231 0.73 21.10 6.62
C ILE A 231 -0.66 20.54 6.41
N MET A 232 -1.52 20.62 7.41
CA MET A 232 -2.90 20.17 7.34
C MET A 232 -3.82 21.38 7.46
N ASP A 233 -4.62 21.62 6.43
CA ASP A 233 -5.60 22.68 6.38
C ASP A 233 -6.99 22.08 6.60
N ILE A 234 -7.65 22.52 7.66
CA ILE A 234 -9.00 22.12 8.07
C ILE A 234 -9.90 23.33 7.88
N THR A 235 -11.10 23.10 7.36
CA THR A 235 -12.15 24.11 7.35
C THR A 235 -13.30 23.60 8.21
N ASP A 236 -13.60 24.31 9.29
CA ASP A 236 -14.70 23.93 10.16
C ASP A 236 -16.09 24.28 9.56
N GLU A 237 -17.15 23.87 10.25
CA GLU A 237 -18.53 24.10 9.82
C GLU A 237 -18.91 25.60 9.74
N GLU A 238 -18.17 26.45 10.46
CA GLU A 238 -18.34 27.91 10.45
C GLU A 238 -17.52 28.57 9.33
N GLY A 239 -16.73 27.81 8.57
CA GLY A 239 -15.84 28.26 7.50
C GLY A 239 -14.54 28.87 8.02
N ILE A 240 -14.16 28.59 9.27
CA ILE A 240 -12.88 29.00 9.84
C ILE A 240 -11.79 28.04 9.32
N HIS A 241 -10.74 28.60 8.76
CA HIS A 241 -9.56 27.84 8.34
C HIS A 241 -8.57 27.71 9.50
N ILE A 242 -8.23 26.47 9.81
CA ILE A 242 -7.21 26.12 10.81
C ILE A 242 -6.11 25.37 10.05
N SER A 243 -4.86 25.82 10.23
CA SER A 243 -3.71 25.13 9.67
C SER A 243 -2.85 24.56 10.78
N ASP A 244 -2.69 23.26 10.80
CA ASP A 244 -1.75 22.58 11.68
C ASP A 244 -0.48 22.25 10.90
N ILE A 245 0.65 22.59 11.50
CA ILE A 245 1.95 22.39 10.88
C ILE A 245 2.78 21.47 11.76
N GLU A 246 3.16 20.32 11.23
CA GLU A 246 4.12 19.41 11.87
C GLU A 246 5.45 19.45 11.15
N SER A 247 6.52 19.77 11.87
CA SER A 247 7.89 19.81 11.36
C SER A 247 8.73 18.71 12.01
N LEU A 248 9.36 17.86 11.17
CA LEU A 248 10.09 16.66 11.61
C LEU A 248 11.59 16.87 11.45
N THR A 249 12.34 16.48 12.47
CA THR A 249 13.81 16.43 12.44
C THR A 249 14.31 15.07 12.91
N TYR A 250 15.33 14.56 12.24
CA TYR A 250 15.84 13.21 12.43
C TYR A 250 17.25 13.21 13.01
N SER A 251 17.47 12.33 13.98
CA SER A 251 18.79 11.99 14.48
C SER A 251 19.02 10.48 14.38
N LYS A 252 20.17 9.97 14.81
CA LYS A 252 20.43 8.52 14.86
C LYS A 252 19.58 7.78 15.88
N THR A 253 19.06 8.47 16.88
CA THR A 253 18.38 7.86 18.02
C THR A 253 16.99 8.41 18.26
N SER A 254 16.55 9.40 17.49
CA SER A 254 15.22 9.99 17.67
C SER A 254 14.70 10.70 16.43
N ILE A 255 13.37 10.80 16.36
CA ILE A 255 12.62 11.72 15.51
C ILE A 255 11.97 12.73 16.44
N LYS A 256 12.14 14.02 16.14
CA LYS A 256 11.43 15.10 16.84
C LYS A 256 10.41 15.71 15.90
N ILE A 257 9.19 15.92 16.41
CA ILE A 257 8.10 16.56 15.70
C ILE A 257 7.72 17.80 16.50
N ILE A 258 7.65 18.93 15.83
CA ILE A 258 7.11 20.18 16.38
C ILE A 258 5.78 20.41 15.69
N GLU A 259 4.72 20.44 16.46
CA GLU A 259 3.36 20.69 16.02
C GLU A 259 2.96 22.12 16.41
N GLU A 260 2.61 22.92 15.41
CA GLU A 260 2.14 24.30 15.55
C GLU A 260 0.68 24.37 15.09
N VAL A 261 -0.24 24.62 16.03
CA VAL A 261 -1.67 24.73 15.73
C VAL A 261 -2.04 26.19 15.49
N ALA A 262 -2.33 26.55 14.24
CA ALA A 262 -2.73 27.88 13.87
C ALA A 262 -4.17 28.16 14.33
N GLY A 263 -4.38 29.29 15.02
CA GLY A 263 -5.69 29.68 15.54
C GLY A 263 -5.92 29.41 17.04
N SER A 264 -5.10 28.59 17.66
CA SER A 264 -5.20 28.21 19.09
C SER A 264 -4.28 29.01 20.01
N ASN A 265 -4.16 30.34 19.85
CA ASN A 265 -3.23 31.18 20.62
C ASN A 265 -1.73 30.79 20.50
N GLY A 266 -1.35 30.03 19.44
CA GLY A 266 0.04 29.65 19.19
C GLY A 266 0.55 28.52 20.08
N TYR A 267 -0.31 27.56 20.43
CA TYR A 267 0.14 26.34 21.09
C TYR A 267 1.14 25.60 20.22
N ILE A 268 2.26 25.24 20.83
CA ILE A 268 3.33 24.44 20.20
C ILE A 268 3.52 23.20 21.05
N TYR A 269 3.29 22.04 20.44
CA TYR A 269 3.56 20.76 21.09
C TYR A 269 4.86 20.15 20.55
N GLN A 270 5.57 19.46 21.42
CA GLN A 270 6.77 18.72 21.04
C GLN A 270 6.55 17.23 21.24
N ILE A 271 6.78 16.46 20.18
CA ILE A 271 6.76 15.01 20.22
C ILE A 271 8.19 14.52 19.99
N THR A 272 8.62 13.56 20.80
CA THR A 272 9.91 12.90 20.67
C THR A 272 9.70 11.41 20.53
N CYS A 273 10.08 10.84 19.38
CA CYS A 273 10.10 9.40 19.15
C CYS A 273 11.51 8.89 19.34
N ASN A 274 11.74 8.05 20.34
CA ASN A 274 13.01 7.39 20.61
C ASN A 274 13.14 6.13 19.74
N LEU A 275 14.31 5.93 19.14
CA LEU A 275 14.60 4.81 18.24
C LEU A 275 15.55 3.81 18.88
N ASP A 276 15.35 2.52 18.58
CA ASP A 276 16.31 1.46 18.91
C ASP A 276 17.43 1.36 17.85
N GLU A 277 18.33 0.40 18.04
CA GLU A 277 19.43 0.11 17.10
C GLU A 277 18.98 -0.33 15.70
N ASN A 278 17.72 -0.77 15.55
CA ASN A 278 17.10 -1.15 14.29
C ASN A 278 16.26 -0.01 13.67
N ASN A 279 16.37 1.22 14.20
CA ASN A 279 15.58 2.40 13.84
C ASN A 279 14.07 2.25 14.06
N ARG A 280 13.64 1.42 15.04
CA ARG A 280 12.23 1.29 15.39
C ARG A 280 11.88 2.23 16.55
N ILE A 281 10.71 2.82 16.51
CA ILE A 281 10.18 3.66 17.59
C ILE A 281 9.92 2.76 18.80
N THR A 282 10.62 2.98 19.89
CA THR A 282 10.42 2.27 21.15
C THR A 282 9.58 3.08 22.14
N GLN A 283 9.62 4.39 22.00
CA GLN A 283 8.86 5.30 22.86
C GLN A 283 8.51 6.55 22.05
N LEU A 284 7.33 7.07 22.28
CA LEU A 284 6.89 8.37 21.86
C LEU A 284 6.48 9.16 23.10
N VAL A 285 6.93 10.39 23.22
CA VAL A 285 6.54 11.31 24.29
C VAL A 285 6.03 12.60 23.65
N LYS A 286 4.77 12.95 23.89
CA LYS A 286 4.18 14.25 23.55
C LYS A 286 4.14 15.12 24.79
N GLN A 287 4.75 16.27 24.72
CA GLN A 287 4.81 17.26 25.78
C GLN A 287 3.75 18.34 25.51
N TYR A 288 2.79 18.47 26.40
CA TYR A 288 1.74 19.49 26.34
C TYR A 288 2.13 20.72 27.18
N GLU A 289 2.53 20.49 28.44
CA GLU A 289 3.01 21.49 29.39
C GLU A 289 4.20 20.93 30.18
N GLU A 290 4.79 21.70 31.07
CA GLU A 290 6.01 21.29 31.77
C GLU A 290 5.88 19.94 32.49
N ASP A 291 4.71 19.67 33.09
CA ASP A 291 4.42 18.44 33.84
C ASP A 291 3.37 17.54 33.18
N TYR A 292 2.80 17.95 32.02
CA TYR A 292 1.77 17.19 31.33
C TYR A 292 2.31 16.52 30.07
N THR A 293 2.41 15.19 30.13
CA THR A 293 2.94 14.38 29.03
C THR A 293 2.06 13.18 28.74
N HIS A 294 1.96 12.85 27.43
CA HIS A 294 1.50 11.55 26.97
C HIS A 294 2.70 10.72 26.53
N THR A 295 2.75 9.47 26.94
CA THR A 295 3.82 8.56 26.56
C THR A 295 3.25 7.27 25.99
N LEU A 296 3.68 6.92 24.77
CA LEU A 296 3.45 5.61 24.17
C LEU A 296 4.74 4.80 24.22
N GLN A 297 4.68 3.63 24.82
CA GLN A 297 5.80 2.68 24.92
C GLN A 297 5.49 1.47 24.04
N TYR A 298 6.39 1.15 23.11
CA TYR A 298 6.25 0.03 22.18
C TYR A 298 7.09 -1.15 22.62
N SER A 299 6.47 -2.31 22.76
CA SER A 299 7.16 -3.58 23.03
C SER A 299 7.10 -4.47 21.79
N TYR A 300 8.26 -4.99 21.39
CA TYR A 300 8.42 -5.79 20.19
C TYR A 300 8.69 -7.26 20.51
N ALA A 301 8.01 -8.18 19.82
CA ALA A 301 8.45 -9.57 19.73
C ALA A 301 9.01 -9.75 18.30
N ASP A 302 10.30 -10.07 18.21
CA ASP A 302 11.05 -10.06 16.97
C ASP A 302 11.00 -8.66 16.32
N ARG A 303 10.28 -8.49 15.23
CA ARG A 303 10.14 -7.20 14.54
C ARG A 303 8.76 -6.53 14.73
N TYR A 304 7.79 -7.24 15.28
CA TYR A 304 6.41 -6.77 15.38
C TYR A 304 6.10 -6.10 16.70
N PRO A 305 5.42 -4.94 16.72
CA PRO A 305 4.92 -4.34 17.95
C PRO A 305 3.75 -5.17 18.50
N THR A 306 4.03 -5.95 19.54
CA THR A 306 3.04 -6.83 20.16
C THR A 306 2.25 -6.16 21.26
N GLN A 307 2.81 -5.10 21.85
CA GLN A 307 2.14 -4.35 22.90
C GLN A 307 2.50 -2.86 22.77
N ILE A 308 1.52 -2.02 23.03
CA ILE A 308 1.66 -0.57 23.15
C ILE A 308 1.06 -0.19 24.50
N THR A 309 1.81 0.57 25.30
CA THR A 309 1.34 1.07 26.59
C THR A 309 1.25 2.58 26.52
N PHE A 310 0.10 3.13 26.78
CA PHE A 310 -0.13 4.57 26.92
C PHE A 310 -0.15 4.97 28.36
N THR A 311 0.49 6.09 28.66
CA THR A 311 0.45 6.72 29.99
C THR A 311 0.26 8.22 29.85
N CYS A 312 -0.75 8.74 30.56
CA CYS A 312 -0.97 10.15 30.75
C CYS A 312 -0.45 10.54 32.14
N SER A 313 0.41 11.55 32.23
CA SER A 313 1.02 11.93 33.51
C SER A 313 0.05 12.62 34.45
N GLU A 314 -0.95 13.34 33.90
CA GLU A 314 -1.93 14.09 34.68
C GLU A 314 -3.16 13.26 35.05
N TYR A 315 -3.58 12.35 34.14
CA TYR A 315 -4.79 11.53 34.29
C TYR A 315 -4.43 10.02 34.22
N PRO A 316 -3.90 9.43 35.30
CA PRO A 316 -3.52 8.02 35.29
C PRO A 316 -4.68 7.03 35.05
N GLU A 317 -5.92 7.46 35.26
CA GLU A 317 -7.13 6.70 34.95
C GLU A 317 -7.39 6.54 33.46
N GLU A 318 -6.71 7.31 32.61
CA GLU A 318 -6.78 7.21 31.15
C GLU A 318 -5.72 6.26 30.59
N ASN A 319 -4.86 5.69 31.43
CA ASN A 319 -3.81 4.80 31.01
C ASN A 319 -4.36 3.48 30.48
N TRP A 320 -3.83 3.04 29.35
CA TRP A 320 -4.26 1.79 28.72
C TRP A 320 -3.08 0.97 28.17
N ILE A 321 -3.38 -0.31 27.88
CA ILE A 321 -2.46 -1.25 27.23
C ILE A 321 -3.17 -1.84 26.02
N GLN A 322 -2.59 -1.69 24.83
CA GLN A 322 -3.04 -2.36 23.62
C GLN A 322 -2.18 -3.60 23.35
N ASN A 323 -2.81 -4.75 23.22
CA ASN A 323 -2.16 -6.01 22.84
C ASN A 323 -2.52 -6.34 21.38
N ASN A 324 -1.51 -6.55 20.54
CA ASN A 324 -1.67 -6.85 19.11
C ASN A 324 -1.41 -8.32 18.84
N LYS A 325 -2.31 -8.94 18.10
CA LYS A 325 -2.11 -10.30 17.56
C LYS A 325 -1.74 -10.25 16.10
N TRP A 326 -0.57 -10.81 15.79
CA TRP A 326 -0.02 -10.84 14.43
C TRP A 326 -0.17 -12.22 13.79
N GLU A 327 -0.50 -12.24 12.49
CA GLU A 327 -0.51 -13.42 11.66
C GLU A 327 -0.14 -13.04 10.22
N ASN A 328 0.81 -13.75 9.60
CA ASN A 328 1.25 -13.48 8.22
C ASN A 328 1.64 -12.01 7.98
N GLU A 329 2.43 -11.43 8.90
CA GLU A 329 2.90 -10.04 8.86
C GLU A 329 1.80 -8.96 9.01
N ARG A 330 0.62 -9.31 9.54
CA ARG A 330 -0.54 -8.44 9.69
C ARG A 330 -1.12 -8.53 11.10
N ILE A 331 -1.61 -7.41 11.61
CA ILE A 331 -2.43 -7.43 12.82
C ILE A 331 -3.80 -7.95 12.46
N ILE A 332 -4.19 -9.08 13.04
CA ILE A 332 -5.52 -9.66 12.79
C ILE A 332 -6.52 -9.32 13.89
N ASN A 333 -6.01 -9.04 15.08
CA ASN A 333 -6.81 -8.57 16.22
C ASN A 333 -5.96 -7.64 17.07
N TYR A 334 -6.62 -6.74 17.78
CA TYR A 334 -6.05 -6.08 18.94
C TYR A 334 -7.09 -5.99 20.06
N GLU A 335 -6.61 -5.78 21.29
CA GLU A 335 -7.42 -5.54 22.47
C GLU A 335 -6.78 -4.43 23.29
N VAL A 336 -7.60 -3.46 23.71
CA VAL A 336 -7.20 -2.37 24.60
C VAL A 336 -7.77 -2.63 25.97
N LEU A 337 -6.89 -2.59 26.98
CA LEU A 337 -7.22 -2.84 28.37
C LEU A 337 -6.96 -1.58 29.18
N ASP A 338 -7.82 -1.28 30.14
CA ASP A 338 -7.50 -0.34 31.22
C ASP A 338 -6.27 -0.84 31.97
N GLN A 339 -5.26 0.00 32.14
CA GLN A 339 -3.98 -0.41 32.74
C GLN A 339 -4.11 -0.80 34.23
N THR A 340 -5.07 -0.24 34.93
CA THR A 340 -5.25 -0.43 36.37
C THR A 340 -6.15 -1.63 36.68
N THR A 341 -7.27 -1.74 36.00
CA THR A 341 -8.29 -2.78 36.24
C THR A 341 -8.08 -4.02 35.38
N MET A 342 -7.34 -3.91 34.27
CA MET A 342 -7.19 -4.92 33.23
C MET A 342 -8.53 -5.32 32.58
N GLU A 343 -9.54 -4.49 32.71
CA GLU A 343 -10.80 -4.65 31.99
C GLU A 343 -10.64 -4.24 30.53
N SER A 344 -11.31 -4.96 29.64
CA SER A 344 -11.30 -4.64 28.22
C SER A 344 -12.08 -3.34 27.97
N LEU A 345 -11.42 -2.35 27.36
CA LEU A 345 -12.02 -1.11 26.92
C LEU A 345 -12.53 -1.25 25.50
N GLU A 346 -11.72 -1.88 24.63
CA GLU A 346 -11.99 -2.03 23.21
C GLU A 346 -11.37 -3.32 22.69
N SER A 347 -11.98 -3.91 21.69
CA SER A 347 -11.38 -5.00 20.92
C SER A 347 -11.68 -4.85 19.43
N ALA A 348 -10.74 -5.24 18.59
CA ALA A 348 -10.90 -5.18 17.15
C ALA A 348 -10.49 -6.43 16.42
N THR A 349 -11.17 -6.67 15.31
CA THR A 349 -10.81 -7.70 14.31
C THR A 349 -10.60 -7.04 12.97
N LEU A 350 -9.47 -7.35 12.32
CA LEU A 350 -9.09 -6.79 11.04
C LEU A 350 -9.04 -7.88 9.97
N LYS A 351 -9.62 -7.59 8.81
CA LYS A 351 -9.55 -8.46 7.63
C LYS A 351 -8.86 -7.74 6.49
N TYR A 352 -8.10 -8.48 5.71
CA TYR A 352 -7.28 -7.95 4.63
C TYR A 352 -7.64 -8.61 3.30
N HIS A 353 -7.47 -7.86 2.24
CA HIS A 353 -7.58 -8.40 0.88
C HIS A 353 -6.51 -9.47 0.65
N ALA A 354 -6.84 -10.55 -0.05
CA ALA A 354 -5.89 -11.63 -0.34
C ALA A 354 -4.60 -11.13 -1.03
N ASN A 355 -4.71 -10.09 -1.86
CA ASN A 355 -3.62 -9.46 -2.61
C ASN A 355 -3.17 -8.11 -2.03
N SER A 356 -3.48 -7.81 -0.76
CA SER A 356 -3.15 -6.51 -0.15
C SER A 356 -1.66 -6.18 -0.17
N ASN A 357 -0.78 -7.16 -0.28
CA ASN A 357 0.68 -6.96 -0.40
C ASN A 357 1.12 -6.34 -1.74
N SER A 358 0.23 -6.24 -2.74
CA SER A 358 0.55 -5.63 -4.03
C SER A 358 0.33 -4.12 -4.07
N TYR A 359 -0.48 -3.58 -3.16
CA TYR A 359 -0.73 -2.15 -3.07
C TYR A 359 0.35 -1.45 -2.25
N LYS A 360 0.70 -0.25 -2.69
CA LYS A 360 1.62 0.65 -1.98
C LYS A 360 0.78 1.71 -1.28
N TYR A 361 0.61 1.52 0.02
CA TYR A 361 -0.15 2.44 0.85
C TYR A 361 0.76 3.57 1.33
N PRO A 362 0.28 4.82 1.29
CA PRO A 362 1.05 5.96 1.76
C PRO A 362 0.97 6.16 3.27
N VAL A 363 0.06 5.45 3.94
CA VAL A 363 -0.25 5.61 5.36
C VAL A 363 0.11 4.33 6.10
N SER A 364 0.69 4.45 7.28
CA SER A 364 0.85 3.34 8.20
C SER A 364 -0.53 2.85 8.66
N THR A 365 -0.72 1.55 8.63
CA THR A 365 -1.98 0.91 9.00
C THR A 365 -1.93 0.27 10.38
N LEU A 366 -0.91 0.61 11.16
CA LEU A 366 -0.90 0.22 12.57
C LEU A 366 -2.09 0.87 13.25
N PRO A 367 -3.01 0.10 13.82
CA PRO A 367 -4.04 0.67 14.65
C PRO A 367 -3.35 1.26 15.88
N LEU A 368 -3.10 2.55 15.80
CA LEU A 368 -2.69 3.34 16.95
C LEU A 368 -3.99 3.84 17.56
N TYR A 369 -4.37 3.24 18.67
CA TYR A 369 -5.39 3.83 19.52
C TYR A 369 -4.88 5.21 19.94
N GLU A 370 -5.61 6.26 19.59
CA GLU A 370 -5.24 7.66 19.79
C GLU A 370 -3.84 8.03 19.24
N ALA A 371 -3.77 8.27 17.93
CA ALA A 371 -2.54 8.76 17.30
C ALA A 371 -2.22 10.19 17.79
N GLU A 372 -1.09 10.35 18.46
CA GLU A 372 -0.63 11.63 19.06
C GLU A 372 -0.17 12.65 18.01
N SER A 373 -0.06 12.25 16.74
CA SER A 373 0.37 13.11 15.65
C SER A 373 -0.01 12.50 14.30
N MET A 374 -0.55 13.33 13.42
CA MET A 374 -0.97 12.89 12.08
C MET A 374 0.22 12.50 11.20
N SER A 375 1.38 13.13 11.35
CA SER A 375 2.55 12.80 10.55
C SER A 375 3.10 11.41 10.84
N LEU A 376 2.83 10.85 12.02
CA LEU A 376 3.24 9.48 12.38
C LEU A 376 2.63 8.44 11.42
N ALA A 377 1.40 8.66 10.97
CA ALA A 377 0.73 7.78 10.02
C ALA A 377 1.43 7.73 8.64
N TYR A 378 2.23 8.73 8.33
CA TYR A 378 2.95 8.86 7.06
C TYR A 378 4.45 8.51 7.18
N LEU A 379 4.91 8.13 8.36
CA LEU A 379 6.27 7.60 8.51
C LEU A 379 6.39 6.22 7.85
N PRO A 380 7.57 5.88 7.30
CA PRO A 380 7.84 4.53 6.83
C PRO A 380 7.56 3.49 7.91
N GLU A 381 6.88 2.40 7.54
CA GLU A 381 6.52 1.32 8.49
C GLU A 381 7.73 0.63 9.13
N SER A 382 8.93 0.78 8.54
CA SER A 382 10.17 0.31 9.16
C SER A 382 10.40 0.91 10.55
N TYR A 383 9.90 2.13 10.81
CA TYR A 383 9.94 2.75 12.14
C TYR A 383 9.06 2.03 13.16
N PHE A 384 8.09 1.25 12.70
CA PHE A 384 7.23 0.41 13.54
C PHE A 384 7.60 -1.08 13.42
N GLY A 385 8.76 -1.40 12.83
CA GLY A 385 9.30 -2.75 12.74
C GLY A 385 8.66 -3.64 11.67
N THR A 386 7.75 -3.13 10.87
CA THR A 386 7.08 -3.88 9.79
C THR A 386 7.71 -3.57 8.43
N LYS A 387 7.48 -4.44 7.45
CA LYS A 387 8.00 -4.26 6.09
C LYS A 387 6.90 -4.06 5.05
N VAL A 388 5.65 -4.14 5.46
CA VAL A 388 4.52 -4.24 4.54
C VAL A 388 3.43 -3.27 4.96
N ASN A 389 3.21 -2.29 4.10
CA ASN A 389 2.06 -1.42 4.17
C ASN A 389 0.83 -2.21 3.70
N VAL A 390 -0.02 -2.61 4.63
CA VAL A 390 -1.25 -3.35 4.31
C VAL A 390 -2.41 -2.66 4.97
N PHE A 391 -3.40 -2.24 4.19
CA PHE A 391 -4.61 -1.62 4.72
C PHE A 391 -5.70 -2.69 4.93
N PRO A 392 -6.38 -2.74 6.08
CA PRO A 392 -7.52 -3.63 6.27
C PRO A 392 -8.68 -3.19 5.38
N ILE A 393 -9.35 -4.16 4.77
CA ILE A 393 -10.58 -3.88 4.00
C ILE A 393 -11.82 -3.91 4.87
N GLU A 394 -11.73 -4.50 6.02
CA GLU A 394 -12.77 -4.50 7.03
C GLU A 394 -12.13 -4.45 8.41
N THR A 395 -12.60 -3.54 9.24
CA THR A 395 -12.27 -3.45 10.66
C THR A 395 -13.56 -3.50 11.46
N ILE A 396 -13.62 -4.36 12.46
CA ILE A 396 -14.76 -4.44 13.38
C ILE A 396 -14.22 -4.14 14.76
N ILE A 397 -14.69 -3.06 15.35
CA ILE A 397 -14.30 -2.58 16.69
C ILE A 397 -15.51 -2.75 17.60
N TYR A 398 -15.31 -3.32 18.77
CA TYR A 398 -16.29 -3.37 19.84
C TYR A 398 -15.82 -2.53 21.01
N ASP A 399 -16.55 -1.47 21.31
CA ASP A 399 -16.36 -0.61 22.49
C ASP A 399 -17.14 -1.20 23.67
N THR A 400 -16.43 -1.54 24.72
CA THR A 400 -17.01 -2.22 25.91
C THR A 400 -17.82 -1.26 26.76
N LYS A 401 -17.47 0.03 26.78
CA LYS A 401 -18.14 1.07 27.59
C LYS A 401 -19.49 1.45 27.01
N SER A 402 -19.55 1.75 25.73
CA SER A 402 -20.81 2.06 25.03
C SER A 402 -21.58 0.80 24.66
N ARG A 403 -20.94 -0.36 24.56
CA ARG A 403 -21.43 -1.62 24.01
C ARG A 403 -21.82 -1.50 22.53
N HIS A 404 -21.19 -0.60 21.83
CA HIS A 404 -21.41 -0.40 20.41
C HIS A 404 -20.40 -1.18 19.59
N THR A 405 -20.80 -1.53 18.38
CA THR A 405 -19.91 -2.12 17.39
C THR A 405 -19.76 -1.16 16.22
N TYR A 406 -18.52 -0.84 15.91
CA TYR A 406 -18.15 -0.03 14.75
C TYR A 406 -17.60 -0.97 13.68
N ARG A 407 -18.17 -0.91 12.49
CA ARG A 407 -17.71 -1.67 11.35
C ARG A 407 -17.32 -0.74 10.23
N SER A 408 -16.06 -0.70 9.91
CA SER A 408 -15.52 0.01 8.74
C SER A 408 -15.24 -0.96 7.62
N THR A 409 -15.60 -0.60 6.40
CA THR A 409 -15.28 -1.35 5.17
C THR A 409 -14.70 -0.41 4.14
N CYS A 410 -13.52 -0.78 3.59
CA CYS A 410 -12.79 0.07 2.68
C CYS A 410 -12.79 -0.47 1.25
N THR A 411 -12.99 0.43 0.29
CA THR A 411 -12.67 0.21 -1.12
C THR A 411 -11.48 1.07 -1.51
N ILE A 412 -10.63 0.53 -2.41
CA ILE A 412 -9.32 1.10 -2.72
C ILE A 412 -9.20 1.25 -4.23
N GLU A 413 -8.77 2.43 -4.68
CA GLU A 413 -8.35 2.69 -6.04
C GLU A 413 -6.83 2.89 -6.06
N ALA A 414 -6.17 2.37 -7.08
CA ALA A 414 -4.72 2.51 -7.24
C ALA A 414 -4.36 2.85 -8.68
N ASP A 415 -3.20 3.47 -8.86
CA ASP A 415 -2.67 3.76 -10.18
C ASP A 415 -2.02 2.52 -10.83
N GLU A 416 -1.49 2.68 -12.04
CA GLU A 416 -0.85 1.60 -12.80
C GLU A 416 0.40 1.01 -12.14
N ASP A 417 1.01 1.73 -11.19
CA ASP A 417 2.16 1.30 -10.41
C ASP A 417 1.75 0.73 -9.02
N ASN A 418 0.45 0.52 -8.79
CA ASN A 418 -0.17 0.05 -7.55
C ASN A 418 -0.04 1.01 -6.36
N TYR A 419 0.20 2.30 -6.58
CA TYR A 419 0.07 3.29 -5.52
C TYR A 419 -1.41 3.60 -5.30
N VAL A 420 -1.83 3.54 -4.05
CA VAL A 420 -3.22 3.82 -3.67
C VAL A 420 -3.51 5.30 -3.90
N THR A 421 -4.44 5.60 -4.80
CA THR A 421 -4.84 6.97 -5.14
C THR A 421 -6.09 7.42 -4.42
N LYS A 422 -6.92 6.45 -3.98
CA LYS A 422 -8.14 6.74 -3.23
C LYS A 422 -8.53 5.58 -2.32
N ILE A 423 -9.01 5.92 -1.14
CA ILE A 423 -9.67 5.01 -0.21
C ILE A 423 -11.06 5.57 0.06
N ILE A 424 -12.10 4.76 -0.09
CA ILE A 424 -13.44 5.10 0.36
C ILE A 424 -13.73 4.18 1.54
N ASP A 425 -13.99 4.77 2.68
CA ASP A 425 -14.38 4.07 3.89
C ASP A 425 -15.86 4.24 4.15
N THR A 426 -16.52 3.14 4.50
CA THR A 426 -17.90 3.14 4.96
C THR A 426 -17.93 2.61 6.38
N SER A 427 -18.24 3.47 7.32
CA SER A 427 -18.35 3.16 8.73
C SER A 427 -19.81 3.07 9.16
N ILE A 428 -20.13 2.01 9.89
CA ILE A 428 -21.46 1.75 10.44
C ILE A 428 -21.31 1.48 11.92
N GLU A 429 -22.06 2.21 12.72
CA GLU A 429 -22.18 1.97 14.14
C GLU A 429 -23.50 1.29 14.49
N THR A 430 -23.43 0.27 15.33
CA THR A 430 -24.60 -0.45 15.82
C THR A 430 -24.62 -0.51 17.34
N ASP A 431 -25.83 -0.43 17.93
CA ASP A 431 -26.06 -0.63 19.35
C ASP A 431 -25.89 -2.12 19.76
N GLU A 432 -25.99 -2.42 21.05
CA GLU A 432 -25.91 -3.79 21.59
C GLU A 432 -26.97 -4.77 21.05
N LYS A 433 -28.04 -4.23 20.42
CA LYS A 433 -29.12 -5.02 19.79
C LYS A 433 -28.92 -5.22 18.31
N GLY A 434 -27.87 -4.63 17.74
CA GLY A 434 -27.56 -4.66 16.32
C GLY A 434 -28.36 -3.63 15.49
N ASN A 435 -29.02 -2.65 16.10
CA ASN A 435 -29.65 -1.56 15.36
C ASN A 435 -28.59 -0.57 14.90
N VAL A 436 -28.66 -0.14 13.64
CA VAL A 436 -27.78 0.92 13.12
C VAL A 436 -28.17 2.23 13.76
N ILE A 437 -27.19 2.91 14.39
CA ILE A 437 -27.35 4.20 15.07
C ILE A 437 -26.51 5.30 14.42
N GLY A 438 -25.59 4.92 13.54
CA GLY A 438 -24.81 5.85 12.74
C GLY A 438 -24.25 5.19 11.48
N ARG A 439 -24.15 5.96 10.41
CA ARG A 439 -23.48 5.58 9.17
C ARG A 439 -22.76 6.78 8.60
N GLU A 440 -21.53 6.55 8.15
CA GLU A 440 -20.76 7.56 7.45
C GLU A 440 -19.96 6.97 6.30
N VAL A 441 -19.77 7.76 5.26
CA VAL A 441 -18.90 7.43 4.13
C VAL A 441 -17.89 8.55 3.95
N GLY A 442 -16.64 8.23 4.16
CA GLY A 442 -15.49 9.13 3.93
C GLY A 442 -14.70 8.74 2.69
N SER A 443 -14.01 9.70 2.12
CA SER A 443 -13.11 9.49 0.98
C SER A 443 -11.79 10.18 1.24
N MET A 444 -10.69 9.42 1.19
CA MET A 444 -9.32 9.95 1.24
C MET A 444 -8.67 9.79 -0.12
N THR A 445 -8.15 10.87 -0.68
CA THR A 445 -7.44 10.89 -1.96
C THR A 445 -5.96 11.20 -1.74
N PHE A 446 -5.09 10.64 -2.59
CA PHE A 446 -3.64 10.79 -2.52
C PHE A 446 -3.09 11.26 -3.85
N VAL A 447 -2.29 12.30 -3.82
CA VAL A 447 -1.53 12.81 -4.97
C VAL A 447 -0.05 12.55 -4.70
N TYR A 448 0.64 11.98 -5.67
CA TYR A 448 2.04 11.59 -5.57
C TYR A 448 2.94 12.46 -6.41
N GLU A 449 4.17 12.64 -5.96
CA GLU A 449 5.28 13.09 -6.79
C GLU A 449 6.27 11.95 -7.01
N THR A 450 6.86 11.91 -8.20
CA THR A 450 7.90 10.92 -8.55
C THR A 450 9.22 11.31 -7.91
N VAL A 451 9.83 10.39 -7.17
CA VAL A 451 11.17 10.56 -6.62
C VAL A 451 12.19 10.10 -7.67
N VAL A 452 12.98 11.02 -8.15
CA VAL A 452 14.14 10.69 -9.00
C VAL A 452 15.29 10.35 -8.07
N THR A 453 15.61 9.07 -7.92
CA THR A 453 16.86 8.65 -7.28
C THR A 453 18.01 8.92 -8.24
N ASN A 454 18.82 9.91 -7.94
CA ASN A 454 20.08 10.21 -8.65
C ASN A 454 21.11 9.11 -8.39
#